data_470ca85fd2ff958d5b7acc35835441cf
#
_entry.id   470ca85fd2ff958d5b7acc35835441cf
#
_cell.length_a   1.000
_cell.length_b   1.000
_cell.length_c   1.000
_cell.angle_alpha   90.00
_cell.angle_beta   90.00
_cell.angle_gamma   90.00
#
_symmetry.space_group_name_H-M   'P 1'
#
loop_
_entity.id
_entity.type
_entity.pdbx_description
1 polymer ?
#
loop_
_entity_poly.entity_id
_entity_poly.type
_entity_poly.pdbx_seq_one_letter_code
_entity_poly.pdbx_strand_id
1 'polypeptide(L)'
;MITTLADIEKGLRRQEADRRLSRVRRKLLVMSGKGGVGKTTVCVNLAVAKARAGARVGILDVDFHGPDVAGALFLEARVEADGAGMLLPVPAGENLWVLTVQHLLEDPDEAVLWRGPRKMRAVERFVTEAAWPELDFLFVDSPPGTGDESLAAFRQVPGLEAILVTTGHSLSLADAAKAASFLRAARAPLAGVVDCMGTLVCPRCGEETALYPAGAAEAFAARSGAPLLARLPWDLEAQRLSEARGKPVVEAAPDSLLAGRLRELADRL
;
A
#
# COMPACT_ATOMS: atom_id res chain seq x y z
N MET A 1 6.28 -35.96 -14.50
CA MET A 1 6.29 -34.64 -15.17
C MET A 1 7.72 -34.31 -15.49
N ILE A 2 8.06 -34.00 -16.74
CA ILE A 2 9.43 -33.63 -17.14
C ILE A 2 9.61 -32.16 -16.72
N THR A 3 10.50 -31.88 -15.77
CA THR A 3 10.87 -30.52 -15.38
C THR A 3 11.64 -29.88 -16.54
N THR A 4 11.15 -28.80 -17.08
CA THR A 4 11.82 -28.06 -18.16
C THR A 4 12.89 -27.12 -17.60
N LEU A 5 13.85 -26.69 -18.43
CA LEU A 5 14.82 -25.65 -18.04
C LEU A 5 14.12 -24.38 -17.54
N ALA A 6 13.02 -23.97 -18.19
CA ALA A 6 12.22 -22.83 -17.79
C ALA A 6 11.60 -23.01 -16.38
N ASP A 7 11.16 -24.24 -16.01
CA ASP A 7 10.64 -24.52 -14.67
C ASP A 7 11.74 -24.42 -13.62
N ILE A 8 12.98 -24.85 -13.95
CA ILE A 8 14.13 -24.76 -13.07
C ILE A 8 14.51 -23.28 -12.84
N GLU A 9 14.60 -22.49 -13.91
CA GLU A 9 14.91 -21.06 -13.84
C GLU A 9 13.87 -20.30 -13.01
N LYS A 10 12.58 -20.59 -13.25
CA LYS A 10 11.48 -20.02 -12.47
C LYS A 10 11.62 -20.38 -10.99
N GLY A 11 11.95 -21.62 -10.67
CA GLY A 11 12.18 -22.08 -9.30
C GLY A 11 13.35 -21.33 -8.62
N LEU A 12 14.45 -21.13 -9.33
CA LEU A 12 15.62 -20.40 -8.82
C LEU A 12 15.30 -18.92 -8.58
N ARG A 13 14.60 -18.25 -9.50
CA ARG A 13 14.14 -16.85 -9.32
C ARG A 13 13.23 -16.74 -8.11
N ARG A 14 12.33 -17.70 -7.91
CA ARG A 14 11.47 -17.73 -6.74
C ARG A 14 12.24 -17.86 -5.43
N GLN A 15 13.19 -18.78 -5.34
CA GLN A 15 14.02 -18.96 -4.14
C GLN A 15 14.83 -17.70 -3.82
N GLU A 16 15.38 -17.05 -4.85
CA GLU A 16 16.12 -15.80 -4.67
C GLU A 16 15.23 -14.66 -4.19
N ALA A 17 14.01 -14.53 -4.73
CA ALA A 17 13.02 -13.56 -4.27
C ALA A 17 12.62 -13.80 -2.80
N ASP A 18 12.37 -15.05 -2.43
CA ASP A 18 12.04 -15.43 -1.05
C ASP A 18 13.21 -15.08 -0.10
N ARG A 19 14.44 -15.34 -0.52
CA ARG A 19 15.66 -15.00 0.25
C ARG A 19 15.80 -13.48 0.44
N ARG A 20 15.57 -12.67 -0.61
CA ARG A 20 15.61 -11.20 -0.51
C ARG A 20 14.50 -10.67 0.38
N LEU A 21 13.26 -11.12 0.15
CA LEU A 21 12.11 -10.66 0.91
C LEU A 21 12.13 -11.11 2.36
N SER A 22 12.76 -12.26 2.70
CA SER A 22 12.91 -12.69 4.09
C SER A 22 13.81 -11.77 4.91
N ARG A 23 14.69 -10.99 4.28
CA ARG A 23 15.55 -10.00 4.93
C ARG A 23 14.82 -8.69 5.22
N VAL A 24 13.71 -8.42 4.53
CA VAL A 24 12.91 -7.21 4.78
C VAL A 24 12.27 -7.33 6.16
N ARG A 25 12.59 -6.40 7.05
CA ARG A 25 12.17 -6.43 8.45
C ARG A 25 10.65 -6.46 8.60
N ARG A 26 9.93 -5.64 7.83
CA ARG A 26 8.48 -5.58 7.86
C ARG A 26 7.88 -5.43 6.46
N LYS A 27 6.84 -6.21 6.19
CA LYS A 27 6.11 -6.20 4.92
C LYS A 27 4.63 -6.00 5.21
N LEU A 28 4.06 -4.93 4.66
CA LEU A 28 2.72 -4.46 5.03
C LEU A 28 1.88 -4.27 3.77
N LEU A 29 0.81 -5.04 3.65
CA LEU A 29 -0.20 -4.81 2.61
C LEU A 29 -1.24 -3.84 3.14
N VAL A 30 -1.33 -2.68 2.49
CA VAL A 30 -2.38 -1.70 2.78
C VAL A 30 -3.59 -2.03 1.91
N MET A 31 -4.69 -2.38 2.55
CA MET A 31 -5.91 -2.80 1.87
C MET A 31 -7.15 -2.10 2.44
N SER A 32 -8.24 -2.17 1.70
CA SER A 32 -9.52 -1.62 2.13
C SER A 32 -10.68 -2.48 1.63
N GLY A 33 -11.82 -2.43 2.30
CA GLY A 33 -13.03 -3.10 1.83
C GLY A 33 -13.71 -2.39 0.66
N LYS A 34 -13.41 -1.09 0.44
CA LYS A 34 -14.06 -0.21 -0.53
C LYS A 34 -13.07 0.79 -1.10
N GLY A 35 -13.29 1.24 -2.34
CA GLY A 35 -12.52 2.33 -2.96
C GLY A 35 -12.80 3.70 -2.32
N GLY A 36 -11.84 4.64 -2.45
CA GLY A 36 -12.00 6.02 -2.00
C GLY A 36 -11.89 6.25 -0.48
N VAL A 37 -11.40 5.28 0.29
CA VAL A 37 -11.22 5.43 1.75
C VAL A 37 -9.84 5.93 2.16
N GLY A 38 -8.97 6.30 1.20
CA GLY A 38 -7.64 6.82 1.46
C GLY A 38 -6.53 5.76 1.54
N LYS A 39 -6.76 4.53 1.04
CA LYS A 39 -5.79 3.41 1.05
C LYS A 39 -4.42 3.80 0.51
N THR A 40 -4.35 4.24 -0.77
CA THR A 40 -3.10 4.63 -1.44
C THR A 40 -2.45 5.83 -0.77
N THR A 41 -3.24 6.82 -0.33
CA THR A 41 -2.74 7.96 0.45
C THR A 41 -2.04 7.49 1.74
N VAL A 42 -2.64 6.56 2.48
CA VAL A 42 -2.03 5.99 3.69
C VAL A 42 -0.76 5.22 3.32
N CYS A 43 -0.81 4.35 2.32
CA CYS A 43 0.33 3.55 1.87
C CYS A 43 1.54 4.43 1.52
N VAL A 44 1.35 5.40 0.64
CA VAL A 44 2.40 6.30 0.15
C VAL A 44 2.97 7.15 1.28
N ASN A 45 2.12 7.79 2.09
CA ASN A 45 2.60 8.66 3.16
C ASN A 45 3.34 7.89 4.28
N LEU A 46 2.93 6.66 4.60
CA LEU A 46 3.67 5.80 5.53
C LEU A 46 5.05 5.43 4.98
N ALA A 47 5.12 5.07 3.71
CA ALA A 47 6.38 4.73 3.05
C ALA A 47 7.33 5.93 3.03
N VAL A 48 6.84 7.12 2.63
CA VAL A 48 7.63 8.35 2.62
C VAL A 48 8.08 8.74 4.03
N ALA A 49 7.21 8.64 5.05
CA ALA A 49 7.57 8.93 6.43
C ALA A 49 8.70 8.02 6.94
N LYS A 50 8.62 6.70 6.64
CA LYS A 50 9.70 5.74 6.97
C LYS A 50 11.00 6.04 6.24
N ALA A 51 10.94 6.37 4.95
CA ALA A 51 12.12 6.72 4.16
C ALA A 51 12.81 7.98 4.69
N ARG A 52 12.02 8.99 5.05
CA ARG A 52 12.53 10.23 5.68
C ARG A 52 13.14 10.00 7.07
N ALA A 53 12.69 8.98 7.78
CA ALA A 53 13.31 8.53 9.04
C ALA A 53 14.58 7.68 8.82
N GLY A 54 15.06 7.55 7.57
CA GLY A 54 16.29 6.85 7.22
C GLY A 54 16.13 5.35 6.93
N ALA A 55 14.93 4.79 6.95
CA ALA A 55 14.69 3.41 6.55
C ALA A 55 14.70 3.27 5.03
N ARG A 56 15.19 2.13 4.53
CA ARG A 56 15.13 1.77 3.09
C ARG A 56 13.76 1.14 2.80
N VAL A 57 12.98 1.78 1.94
CA VAL A 57 11.57 1.47 1.76
C VAL A 57 11.24 1.15 0.30
N GLY A 58 10.54 0.05 0.07
CA GLY A 58 9.92 -0.28 -1.21
C GLY A 58 8.41 -0.07 -1.17
N ILE A 59 7.83 0.39 -2.26
CA ILE A 59 6.39 0.33 -2.51
C ILE A 59 6.15 -0.57 -3.71
N LEU A 60 5.33 -1.59 -3.53
CA LEU A 60 4.84 -2.47 -4.59
C LEU A 60 3.35 -2.21 -4.80
N ASP A 61 3.00 -1.67 -5.95
CA ASP A 61 1.61 -1.42 -6.33
C ASP A 61 1.06 -2.63 -7.10
N VAL A 62 0.06 -3.28 -6.52
CA VAL A 62 -0.65 -4.40 -7.15
C VAL A 62 -2.10 -4.05 -7.50
N ASP A 63 -2.48 -2.77 -7.46
CA ASP A 63 -3.76 -2.27 -7.96
C ASP A 63 -3.68 -2.06 -9.49
N PHE A 64 -3.89 -3.13 -10.25
CA PHE A 64 -3.82 -3.08 -11.71
C PHE A 64 -5.01 -2.38 -12.38
N HIS A 65 -6.05 -2.02 -11.63
CA HIS A 65 -7.23 -1.33 -12.15
C HIS A 65 -7.15 0.18 -11.99
N GLY A 66 -6.60 0.64 -10.90
CA GLY A 66 -6.40 2.04 -10.58
C GLY A 66 -5.04 2.21 -9.90
N PRO A 67 -3.92 2.07 -10.67
CA PRO A 67 -2.59 2.17 -10.10
C PRO A 67 -2.26 3.62 -9.77
N ASP A 68 -2.56 4.05 -8.56
CA ASP A 68 -2.47 5.45 -8.14
C ASP A 68 -1.16 5.79 -7.40
N VAL A 69 -0.27 4.82 -7.14
CA VAL A 69 0.95 5.05 -6.34
C VAL A 69 1.88 6.05 -6.99
N ALA A 70 2.13 5.94 -8.31
CA ALA A 70 2.99 6.88 -9.01
C ALA A 70 2.38 8.29 -9.03
N GLY A 71 1.07 8.41 -9.27
CA GLY A 71 0.34 9.67 -9.19
C GLY A 71 0.41 10.31 -7.80
N ALA A 72 0.19 9.52 -6.73
CA ALA A 72 0.26 10.00 -5.35
C ALA A 72 1.68 10.40 -4.89
N LEU A 73 2.71 9.93 -5.60
CA LEU A 73 4.11 10.33 -5.41
C LEU A 73 4.53 11.45 -6.36
N PHE A 74 3.66 11.86 -7.30
CA PHE A 74 3.98 12.80 -8.38
C PHE A 74 5.22 12.35 -9.18
N LEU A 75 5.30 11.04 -9.46
CA LEU A 75 6.45 10.38 -10.06
C LEU A 75 6.18 10.03 -11.51
N GLU A 76 6.86 10.72 -12.43
CA GLU A 76 6.87 10.38 -13.85
C GLU A 76 8.14 9.59 -14.16
N ALA A 77 8.01 8.28 -14.34
CA ALA A 77 9.13 7.42 -14.68
C ALA A 77 8.64 6.14 -15.34
N ARG A 78 9.55 5.42 -16.00
CA ARG A 78 9.27 4.08 -16.55
C ARG A 78 10.13 3.05 -15.84
N VAL A 79 9.57 1.86 -15.67
CA VAL A 79 10.35 0.70 -15.19
C VAL A 79 11.25 0.22 -16.31
N GLU A 80 12.52 0.07 -16.02
CA GLU A 80 13.50 -0.56 -16.88
C GLU A 80 13.76 -2.01 -16.43
N ALA A 81 14.23 -2.83 -17.34
CA ALA A 81 14.73 -4.15 -17.02
C ALA A 81 16.26 -4.17 -17.18
N ASP A 82 16.94 -4.86 -16.29
CA ASP A 82 18.38 -5.10 -16.44
C ASP A 82 18.69 -6.14 -17.52
N GLY A 83 19.98 -6.38 -17.78
CA GLY A 83 20.45 -7.35 -18.78
C GLY A 83 20.04 -8.81 -18.49
N ALA A 84 19.56 -9.11 -17.28
CA ALA A 84 19.01 -10.41 -16.88
C ALA A 84 17.46 -10.45 -16.94
N GLY A 85 16.83 -9.35 -17.35
CA GLY A 85 15.38 -9.19 -17.44
C GLY A 85 14.70 -8.96 -16.09
N MET A 86 15.46 -8.52 -15.07
CA MET A 86 14.90 -8.13 -13.77
C MET A 86 14.36 -6.71 -13.85
N LEU A 87 13.17 -6.48 -13.27
CA LEU A 87 12.54 -5.17 -13.20
C LEU A 87 13.28 -4.29 -12.17
N LEU A 88 13.75 -3.13 -12.60
CA LEU A 88 14.43 -2.18 -11.72
C LEU A 88 13.39 -1.27 -11.06
N PRO A 89 13.19 -1.35 -9.73
CA PRO A 89 12.31 -0.43 -9.03
C PRO A 89 12.75 1.01 -9.21
N VAL A 90 11.81 1.91 -9.49
CA VAL A 90 12.07 3.31 -9.76
C VAL A 90 12.39 4.05 -8.47
N PRO A 91 13.51 4.80 -8.38
CA PRO A 91 13.78 5.67 -7.24
C PRO A 91 12.74 6.79 -7.14
N ALA A 92 12.12 6.95 -5.98
CA ALA A 92 11.08 7.96 -5.71
C ALA A 92 11.52 8.98 -4.62
N GLY A 93 12.81 9.06 -4.36
CA GLY A 93 13.40 9.92 -3.35
C GLY A 93 14.54 9.21 -2.62
N GLU A 94 15.06 9.85 -1.58
CA GLU A 94 16.08 9.24 -0.74
C GLU A 94 15.48 8.03 0.01
N ASN A 95 16.13 6.87 -0.09
CA ASN A 95 15.72 5.62 0.54
C ASN A 95 14.32 5.10 0.15
N LEU A 96 13.76 5.54 -0.98
CA LEU A 96 12.43 5.11 -1.44
C LEU A 96 12.49 4.61 -2.89
N TRP A 97 11.92 3.42 -3.12
CA TRP A 97 11.80 2.81 -4.45
C TRP A 97 10.38 2.32 -4.69
N VAL A 98 9.94 2.39 -5.94
CA VAL A 98 8.56 2.05 -6.33
C VAL A 98 8.56 1.11 -7.52
N LEU A 99 7.68 0.12 -7.47
CA LEU A 99 7.33 -0.71 -8.61
C LEU A 99 5.80 -0.72 -8.75
N THR A 100 5.29 -0.19 -9.86
CA THR A 100 3.87 -0.17 -10.21
C THR A 100 3.68 -0.57 -11.66
N VAL A 101 2.52 -1.14 -11.99
CA VAL A 101 2.16 -1.45 -13.37
C VAL A 101 2.07 -0.19 -14.24
N GLN A 102 1.70 0.94 -13.65
CA GLN A 102 1.63 2.22 -14.36
C GLN A 102 2.94 2.58 -15.08
N HIS A 103 4.08 2.25 -14.46
CA HIS A 103 5.39 2.47 -15.05
C HIS A 103 5.73 1.54 -16.23
N LEU A 104 4.91 0.49 -16.46
CA LEU A 104 5.06 -0.44 -17.60
C LEU A 104 4.15 -0.08 -18.78
N LEU A 105 3.17 0.82 -18.59
CA LEU A 105 2.23 1.23 -19.62
C LEU A 105 2.88 2.29 -20.52
N GLU A 106 2.57 2.23 -21.82
CA GLU A 106 3.00 3.27 -22.76
C GLU A 106 2.21 4.57 -22.55
N ASP A 107 0.92 4.42 -22.25
CA ASP A 107 0.00 5.52 -21.89
C ASP A 107 -0.47 5.29 -20.44
N PRO A 108 -0.20 6.22 -19.51
CA PRO A 108 -0.66 6.13 -18.13
C PRO A 108 -2.17 6.05 -17.97
N ASP A 109 -2.93 6.55 -18.96
CA ASP A 109 -4.40 6.55 -18.97
C ASP A 109 -4.97 5.28 -19.63
N GLU A 110 -4.11 4.37 -20.12
CA GLU A 110 -4.53 3.12 -20.73
C GLU A 110 -5.18 2.19 -19.69
N ALA A 111 -6.42 1.76 -19.96
CA ALA A 111 -7.11 0.82 -19.09
C ALA A 111 -6.47 -0.58 -19.16
N VAL A 112 -6.00 -1.08 -18.03
CA VAL A 112 -5.44 -2.43 -17.91
C VAL A 112 -6.56 -3.47 -17.89
N LEU A 113 -6.90 -4.03 -19.05
CA LEU A 113 -7.97 -5.03 -19.22
C LEU A 113 -7.48 -6.47 -18.93
N TRP A 114 -6.78 -6.67 -17.82
CA TRP A 114 -6.29 -8.00 -17.44
C TRP A 114 -7.32 -8.79 -16.64
N ARG A 115 -7.49 -10.07 -16.99
CA ARG A 115 -8.32 -11.02 -16.25
C ARG A 115 -7.52 -11.71 -15.16
N GLY A 116 -8.18 -12.27 -14.13
CA GLY A 116 -7.59 -12.87 -12.93
C GLY A 116 -6.27 -13.62 -13.12
N PRO A 117 -6.16 -14.63 -14.03
CA PRO A 117 -4.91 -15.38 -14.21
C PRO A 117 -3.73 -14.54 -14.72
N ARG A 118 -3.98 -13.45 -15.48
CA ARG A 118 -2.91 -12.52 -15.91
C ARG A 118 -2.45 -11.66 -14.76
N LYS A 119 -3.38 -11.17 -13.93
CA LYS A 119 -3.07 -10.35 -12.77
C LYS A 119 -2.25 -11.14 -11.74
N MET A 120 -2.65 -12.37 -11.44
CA MET A 120 -1.89 -13.24 -10.53
C MET A 120 -0.46 -13.48 -11.02
N ARG A 121 -0.28 -13.69 -12.32
CA ARG A 121 1.07 -13.81 -12.92
C ARG A 121 1.85 -12.50 -12.85
N ALA A 122 1.21 -11.36 -13.02
CA ALA A 122 1.86 -10.06 -12.91
C ALA A 122 2.33 -9.80 -11.48
N VAL A 123 1.51 -10.09 -10.46
CA VAL A 123 1.94 -10.03 -9.06
C VAL A 123 3.12 -10.96 -8.82
N GLU A 124 3.05 -12.22 -9.31
CA GLU A 124 4.15 -13.17 -9.19
C GLU A 124 5.44 -12.59 -9.81
N ARG A 125 5.37 -12.05 -11.03
CA ARG A 125 6.52 -11.42 -11.70
C ARG A 125 7.07 -10.24 -10.92
N PHE A 126 6.22 -9.33 -10.46
CA PHE A 126 6.63 -8.18 -9.65
C PHE A 126 7.35 -8.60 -8.36
N VAL A 127 6.92 -9.72 -7.75
CA VAL A 127 7.59 -10.25 -6.56
C VAL A 127 8.90 -10.96 -6.92
N THR A 128 8.91 -11.78 -7.99
CA THR A 128 10.07 -12.64 -8.31
C THR A 128 11.11 -11.96 -9.18
N GLU A 129 10.71 -11.02 -10.04
CA GLU A 129 11.58 -10.36 -11.01
C GLU A 129 11.99 -8.94 -10.60
N ALA A 130 11.46 -8.39 -9.49
CA ALA A 130 11.90 -7.09 -8.99
C ALA A 130 13.31 -7.16 -8.39
N ALA A 131 14.22 -6.34 -8.91
CA ALA A 131 15.58 -6.18 -8.41
C ALA A 131 15.62 -5.16 -7.26
N TRP A 132 14.86 -5.41 -6.20
CA TRP A 132 14.86 -4.55 -5.03
C TRP A 132 16.28 -4.40 -4.44
N PRO A 133 16.69 -3.19 -4.03
CA PRO A 133 17.83 -3.05 -3.14
C PRO A 133 17.54 -3.71 -1.79
N GLU A 134 18.48 -3.68 -0.87
CA GLU A 134 18.16 -4.09 0.50
C GLU A 134 17.11 -3.14 1.09
N LEU A 135 16.01 -3.71 1.60
CA LEU A 135 14.90 -2.97 2.18
C LEU A 135 14.75 -3.27 3.67
N ASP A 136 14.35 -2.25 4.43
CA ASP A 136 13.89 -2.39 5.81
C ASP A 136 12.37 -2.61 5.85
N PHE A 137 11.64 -1.94 4.94
CA PHE A 137 10.19 -2.03 4.80
C PHE A 137 9.78 -2.27 3.35
N LEU A 138 8.73 -3.08 3.16
CA LEU A 138 8.01 -3.19 1.90
C LEU A 138 6.54 -2.91 2.16
N PHE A 139 6.03 -1.82 1.59
CA PHE A 139 4.60 -1.54 1.53
C PHE A 139 4.03 -2.07 0.23
N VAL A 140 2.87 -2.73 0.32
CA VAL A 140 2.16 -3.24 -0.85
C VAL A 140 0.81 -2.53 -0.90
N ASP A 141 0.57 -1.74 -1.95
CA ASP A 141 -0.73 -1.13 -2.21
C ASP A 141 -1.59 -2.11 -3.00
N SER A 142 -2.81 -2.40 -2.54
CA SER A 142 -3.69 -3.40 -3.15
C SER A 142 -4.96 -2.78 -3.72
N PRO A 143 -5.63 -3.43 -4.69
CA PRO A 143 -6.94 -2.98 -5.09
C PRO A 143 -7.94 -3.00 -3.92
N PRO A 144 -9.02 -2.21 -4.00
CA PRO A 144 -10.08 -2.27 -3.00
C PRO A 144 -10.80 -3.62 -3.02
N GLY A 145 -11.26 -4.07 -1.87
CA GLY A 145 -12.00 -5.32 -1.73
C GLY A 145 -11.09 -6.54 -1.49
N THR A 146 -11.59 -7.71 -1.90
CA THR A 146 -11.01 -9.04 -1.61
C THR A 146 -10.61 -9.76 -2.89
N GLY A 147 -9.92 -9.04 -3.78
CA GLY A 147 -9.55 -9.52 -5.11
C GLY A 147 -8.42 -10.55 -5.12
N ASP A 148 -8.23 -11.14 -6.30
CA ASP A 148 -7.18 -12.14 -6.56
C ASP A 148 -5.77 -11.57 -6.36
N GLU A 149 -5.57 -10.26 -6.58
CA GLU A 149 -4.31 -9.56 -6.44
C GLU A 149 -3.81 -9.54 -4.98
N SER A 150 -4.72 -9.22 -4.05
CA SER A 150 -4.42 -9.26 -2.61
C SER A 150 -4.08 -10.68 -2.16
N LEU A 151 -4.84 -11.67 -2.63
CA LEU A 151 -4.56 -13.08 -2.34
C LEU A 151 -3.23 -13.53 -2.93
N ALA A 152 -2.91 -13.09 -4.15
CA ALA A 152 -1.62 -13.37 -4.79
C ALA A 152 -0.47 -12.76 -3.98
N ALA A 153 -0.61 -11.50 -3.54
CA ALA A 153 0.39 -10.84 -2.71
C ALA A 153 0.68 -11.63 -1.41
N PHE A 154 -0.36 -12.05 -0.68
CA PHE A 154 -0.18 -12.88 0.52
C PHE A 154 0.47 -14.24 0.25
N ARG A 155 0.23 -14.83 -0.90
CA ARG A 155 0.86 -16.11 -1.30
C ARG A 155 2.30 -15.95 -1.75
N GLN A 156 2.62 -14.80 -2.33
CA GLN A 156 3.91 -14.54 -2.98
C GLN A 156 4.91 -13.83 -2.07
N VAL A 157 4.44 -13.02 -1.10
CA VAL A 157 5.31 -12.25 -0.21
C VAL A 157 5.32 -12.90 1.19
N PRO A 158 6.42 -13.59 1.57
CA PRO A 158 6.49 -14.28 2.86
C PRO A 158 6.44 -13.29 4.03
N GLY A 159 5.61 -13.58 5.03
CA GLY A 159 5.47 -12.75 6.23
C GLY A 159 4.79 -11.39 5.98
N LEU A 160 3.95 -11.29 4.95
CA LEU A 160 3.14 -10.11 4.68
C LEU A 160 2.00 -10.00 5.70
N GLU A 161 1.86 -8.82 6.32
CA GLU A 161 0.78 -8.48 7.26
C GLU A 161 -0.14 -7.43 6.63
N ALA A 162 -1.43 -7.42 6.98
CA ALA A 162 -2.37 -6.44 6.47
C ALA A 162 -2.51 -5.23 7.39
N ILE A 163 -2.62 -4.04 6.81
CA ILE A 163 -3.22 -2.84 7.43
C ILE A 163 -4.56 -2.62 6.72
N LEU A 164 -5.66 -2.61 7.46
CA LEU A 164 -6.99 -2.41 6.91
C LEU A 164 -7.43 -0.96 7.09
N VAL A 165 -7.52 -0.22 5.98
CA VAL A 165 -7.97 1.17 5.96
C VAL A 165 -9.48 1.21 5.74
N THR A 166 -10.19 1.96 6.57
CA THR A 166 -11.64 2.17 6.48
C THR A 166 -12.00 3.59 6.93
N THR A 167 -13.27 3.95 6.79
CA THR A 167 -13.84 5.15 7.39
C THR A 167 -14.86 4.72 8.45
N GLY A 168 -15.24 5.62 9.35
CA GLY A 168 -16.30 5.38 10.35
C GLY A 168 -17.72 5.25 9.76
N HIS A 169 -17.90 5.40 8.44
CA HIS A 169 -19.19 5.24 7.76
C HIS A 169 -19.66 3.77 7.80
N SER A 170 -20.92 3.53 8.11
CA SER A 170 -21.49 2.18 8.30
C SER A 170 -21.26 1.24 7.12
N LEU A 171 -21.44 1.71 5.88
CA LEU A 171 -21.18 0.89 4.67
C LEU A 171 -19.70 0.57 4.49
N SER A 172 -18.79 1.52 4.80
CA SER A 172 -17.36 1.26 4.75
C SER A 172 -16.94 0.22 5.78
N LEU A 173 -17.50 0.28 6.99
CA LEU A 173 -17.26 -0.71 8.04
C LEU A 173 -17.81 -2.10 7.67
N ALA A 174 -18.98 -2.15 6.99
CA ALA A 174 -19.53 -3.42 6.48
C ALA A 174 -18.61 -4.06 5.43
N ASP A 175 -18.07 -3.27 4.49
CA ASP A 175 -17.13 -3.77 3.49
C ASP A 175 -15.76 -4.10 4.10
N ALA A 176 -15.29 -3.33 5.08
CA ALA A 176 -14.09 -3.67 5.86
C ALA A 176 -14.27 -4.99 6.65
N ALA A 177 -15.47 -5.30 7.12
CA ALA A 177 -15.75 -6.59 7.77
C ALA A 177 -15.61 -7.77 6.79
N LYS A 178 -15.99 -7.61 5.52
CA LYS A 178 -15.74 -8.62 4.48
C LYS A 178 -14.24 -8.79 4.23
N ALA A 179 -13.49 -7.69 4.16
CA ALA A 179 -12.04 -7.73 4.02
C ALA A 179 -11.35 -8.41 5.23
N ALA A 180 -11.78 -8.13 6.46
CA ALA A 180 -11.29 -8.82 7.65
C ALA A 180 -11.63 -10.32 7.64
N SER A 181 -12.82 -10.70 7.14
CA SER A 181 -13.20 -12.11 6.95
C SER A 181 -12.33 -12.81 5.90
N PHE A 182 -12.03 -12.14 4.79
CA PHE A 182 -11.10 -12.63 3.77
C PHE A 182 -9.71 -12.88 4.36
N LEU A 183 -9.15 -11.94 5.15
CA LEU A 183 -7.86 -12.11 5.81
C LEU A 183 -7.82 -13.35 6.71
N ARG A 184 -8.88 -13.57 7.50
CA ARG A 184 -9.01 -14.78 8.32
C ARG A 184 -9.03 -16.06 7.48
N ALA A 185 -9.81 -16.07 6.40
CA ALA A 185 -9.89 -17.21 5.48
C ALA A 185 -8.57 -17.48 4.76
N ALA A 186 -7.83 -16.44 4.41
CA ALA A 186 -6.50 -16.53 3.81
C ALA A 186 -5.39 -16.83 4.83
N ARG A 187 -5.69 -16.86 6.13
CA ARG A 187 -4.72 -16.96 7.23
C ARG A 187 -3.67 -15.85 7.19
N ALA A 188 -4.05 -14.68 6.70
CA ALA A 188 -3.21 -13.51 6.60
C ALA A 188 -3.28 -12.69 7.91
N PRO A 189 -2.14 -12.34 8.54
CA PRO A 189 -2.13 -11.56 9.75
C PRO A 189 -2.70 -10.16 9.51
N LEU A 190 -3.56 -9.69 10.42
CA LEU A 190 -4.04 -8.31 10.44
C LEU A 190 -3.27 -7.53 11.49
N ALA A 191 -2.35 -6.66 11.04
CA ALA A 191 -1.52 -5.82 11.91
C ALA A 191 -2.36 -4.76 12.64
N GLY A 192 -3.42 -4.24 11.98
CA GLY A 192 -4.36 -3.33 12.60
C GLY A 192 -5.26 -2.61 11.62
N VAL A 193 -6.10 -1.74 12.16
CA VAL A 193 -7.08 -0.94 11.44
C VAL A 193 -6.67 0.53 11.48
N VAL A 194 -6.85 1.24 10.36
CA VAL A 194 -6.69 2.69 10.26
C VAL A 194 -8.06 3.29 9.93
N ASP A 195 -8.55 4.17 10.82
CA ASP A 195 -9.74 4.99 10.57
C ASP A 195 -9.31 6.25 9.81
N CYS A 196 -9.62 6.30 8.53
CA CYS A 196 -9.26 7.41 7.66
C CYS A 196 -10.49 8.31 7.43
N MET A 197 -10.29 9.63 7.43
CA MET A 197 -11.38 10.61 7.29
C MET A 197 -12.47 10.47 8.36
N GLY A 198 -12.12 10.04 9.58
CA GLY A 198 -13.06 9.93 10.70
C GLY A 198 -13.50 11.29 11.24
N THR A 199 -12.64 12.30 11.12
CA THR A 199 -12.86 13.70 11.47
C THR A 199 -12.52 14.62 10.31
N LEU A 200 -13.09 15.83 10.30
CA LEU A 200 -12.75 16.94 9.41
C LEU A 200 -11.99 18.00 10.21
N VAL A 201 -10.83 18.40 9.72
CA VAL A 201 -10.10 19.58 10.24
C VAL A 201 -10.73 20.84 9.62
N CYS A 202 -11.26 21.72 10.45
CA CYS A 202 -11.83 22.97 10.00
C CYS A 202 -10.76 23.87 9.40
N PRO A 203 -10.84 24.27 8.10
CA PRO A 203 -9.79 25.07 7.47
C PRO A 203 -9.72 26.50 8.02
N ARG A 204 -10.71 26.93 8.82
CA ARG A 204 -10.76 28.28 9.42
C ARG A 204 -10.11 28.33 10.80
N CYS A 205 -10.37 27.33 11.67
CA CYS A 205 -9.92 27.36 13.08
C CYS A 205 -9.07 26.17 13.49
N GLY A 206 -8.90 25.15 12.64
CA GLY A 206 -8.11 23.95 12.93
C GLY A 206 -8.83 22.94 13.84
N GLU A 207 -10.04 23.22 14.31
CA GLU A 207 -10.80 22.31 15.19
C GLU A 207 -11.22 21.04 14.42
N GLU A 208 -11.14 19.90 15.09
CA GLU A 208 -11.62 18.62 14.53
C GLU A 208 -13.11 18.42 14.82
N THR A 209 -13.88 18.17 13.76
CA THR A 209 -15.28 17.79 13.85
C THR A 209 -15.45 16.32 13.43
N ALA A 210 -16.12 15.53 14.26
CA ALA A 210 -16.42 14.13 13.93
C ALA A 210 -17.40 14.04 12.75
N LEU A 211 -17.05 13.23 11.75
CA LEU A 211 -17.89 12.98 10.58
C LEU A 211 -18.83 11.77 10.78
N TYR A 212 -18.49 10.87 11.69
CA TYR A 212 -19.19 9.62 11.95
C TYR A 212 -19.39 9.40 13.45
N PRO A 213 -20.29 8.47 13.85
CA PRO A 213 -20.52 8.17 15.26
C PRO A 213 -19.23 7.80 15.99
N ALA A 214 -19.04 8.36 17.18
CA ALA A 214 -17.88 8.08 18.00
C ALA A 214 -17.79 6.58 18.35
N GLY A 215 -16.59 6.03 18.35
CA GLY A 215 -16.35 4.63 18.72
C GLY A 215 -16.63 3.61 17.61
N ALA A 216 -17.14 4.02 16.44
CA ALA A 216 -17.49 3.07 15.37
C ALA A 216 -16.28 2.29 14.83
N ALA A 217 -15.16 2.98 14.58
CA ALA A 217 -13.92 2.37 14.10
C ALA A 217 -13.25 1.49 15.17
N GLU A 218 -13.30 1.91 16.44
CA GLU A 218 -12.79 1.12 17.58
C GLU A 218 -13.56 -0.17 17.77
N ALA A 219 -14.90 -0.06 17.75
CA ALA A 219 -15.76 -1.24 17.87
C ALA A 219 -15.52 -2.21 16.70
N PHE A 220 -15.26 -1.70 15.50
CA PHE A 220 -14.90 -2.51 14.35
C PHE A 220 -13.53 -3.19 14.54
N ALA A 221 -12.50 -2.45 14.94
CA ALA A 221 -11.16 -2.98 15.19
C ALA A 221 -11.19 -4.10 16.25
N ALA A 222 -11.88 -3.87 17.36
CA ALA A 222 -12.06 -4.86 18.43
C ALA A 222 -12.75 -6.13 17.91
N ARG A 223 -13.85 -6.02 17.16
CA ARG A 223 -14.51 -7.19 16.53
C ARG A 223 -13.65 -7.92 15.51
N SER A 224 -12.73 -7.21 14.87
CA SER A 224 -11.79 -7.79 13.90
C SER A 224 -10.61 -8.49 14.56
N GLY A 225 -10.47 -8.37 15.89
CA GLY A 225 -9.37 -8.94 16.65
C GLY A 225 -8.04 -8.20 16.43
N ALA A 226 -8.08 -6.92 16.05
CA ALA A 226 -6.90 -6.12 15.74
C ALA A 226 -6.96 -4.73 16.41
N PRO A 227 -5.81 -4.11 16.69
CA PRO A 227 -5.78 -2.75 17.25
C PRO A 227 -6.24 -1.70 16.25
N LEU A 228 -6.84 -0.61 16.74
CA LEU A 228 -6.95 0.62 16.00
C LEU A 228 -5.59 1.33 16.04
N LEU A 229 -4.90 1.38 14.89
CA LEU A 229 -3.53 1.93 14.79
C LEU A 229 -3.53 3.45 14.79
N ALA A 230 -4.46 4.06 14.06
CA ALA A 230 -4.57 5.51 13.95
C ALA A 230 -5.98 5.94 13.53
N ARG A 231 -6.30 7.21 13.86
CA ARG A 231 -7.38 7.99 13.26
C ARG A 231 -6.78 9.14 12.48
N LEU A 232 -6.98 9.11 11.18
CA LEU A 232 -6.47 10.12 10.27
C LEU A 232 -7.60 11.08 9.90
N PRO A 233 -7.46 12.38 10.13
CA PRO A 233 -8.49 13.35 9.79
C PRO A 233 -8.57 13.59 8.29
N TRP A 234 -9.69 14.09 7.83
CA TRP A 234 -9.78 14.74 6.54
C TRP A 234 -9.28 16.18 6.67
N ASP A 235 -8.08 16.43 6.22
CA ASP A 235 -7.40 17.72 6.28
C ASP A 235 -7.33 18.31 4.86
N LEU A 236 -8.29 19.18 4.54
CA LEU A 236 -8.44 19.75 3.21
C LEU A 236 -7.25 20.62 2.82
N GLU A 237 -6.69 21.37 3.77
CA GLU A 237 -5.55 22.26 3.49
C GLU A 237 -4.27 21.45 3.25
N ALA A 238 -4.03 20.42 4.03
CA ALA A 238 -2.91 19.51 3.81
C ALA A 238 -3.00 18.83 2.43
N GLN A 239 -4.19 18.43 1.98
CA GLN A 239 -4.40 17.87 0.65
C GLN A 239 -4.16 18.90 -0.46
N ARG A 240 -4.67 20.12 -0.32
CA ARG A 240 -4.40 21.21 -1.28
C ARG A 240 -2.93 21.52 -1.40
N LEU A 241 -2.19 21.54 -0.28
CA LEU A 241 -0.76 21.75 -0.29
C LEU A 241 -0.02 20.59 -0.97
N SER A 242 -0.48 19.35 -0.78
CA SER A 242 0.05 18.17 -1.47
C SER A 242 -0.04 18.34 -2.98
N GLU A 243 -1.22 18.61 -3.50
CA GLU A 243 -1.46 18.86 -4.92
C GLU A 243 -0.64 20.04 -5.45
N ALA A 244 -0.68 21.19 -4.76
CA ALA A 244 0.00 22.41 -5.20
C ALA A 244 1.53 22.29 -5.22
N ARG A 245 2.11 21.45 -4.36
CA ARG A 245 3.56 21.23 -4.25
C ARG A 245 4.05 20.02 -5.01
N GLY A 246 3.16 19.19 -5.55
CA GLY A 246 3.51 17.94 -6.21
C GLY A 246 4.28 16.98 -5.25
N LYS A 247 3.79 16.80 -4.03
CA LYS A 247 4.43 15.98 -3.00
C LYS A 247 3.41 15.33 -2.06
N PRO A 248 3.70 14.13 -1.52
CA PRO A 248 2.87 13.52 -0.48
C PRO A 248 2.69 14.43 0.74
N VAL A 249 1.57 14.27 1.45
CA VAL A 249 1.16 15.16 2.56
C VAL A 249 2.24 15.31 3.64
N VAL A 250 2.93 14.24 4.01
CA VAL A 250 3.99 14.27 5.04
C VAL A 250 5.18 15.14 4.68
N GLU A 251 5.36 15.44 3.38
CA GLU A 251 6.38 16.37 2.86
C GLU A 251 5.80 17.74 2.53
N ALA A 252 4.61 17.76 1.93
CA ALA A 252 3.99 18.99 1.44
C ALA A 252 3.43 19.84 2.59
N ALA A 253 2.91 19.22 3.63
CA ALA A 253 2.28 19.88 4.77
C ALA A 253 2.77 19.27 6.11
N PRO A 254 4.08 19.31 6.41
CA PRO A 254 4.67 18.59 7.55
C PRO A 254 4.09 19.01 8.91
N ASP A 255 3.61 20.24 9.03
CA ASP A 255 3.05 20.77 10.27
C ASP A 255 1.54 20.52 10.40
N SER A 256 0.92 19.91 9.40
CA SER A 256 -0.52 19.59 9.43
C SER A 256 -0.83 18.47 10.42
N LEU A 257 -2.06 18.45 10.92
CA LEU A 257 -2.52 17.41 11.83
C LEU A 257 -2.47 16.03 11.17
N LEU A 258 -2.86 15.95 9.89
CA LEU A 258 -2.80 14.70 9.12
C LEU A 258 -1.37 14.18 8.99
N ALA A 259 -0.41 15.05 8.65
CA ALA A 259 1.00 14.65 8.54
C ALA A 259 1.57 14.19 9.89
N GLY A 260 1.22 14.87 10.99
CA GLY A 260 1.61 14.46 12.34
C GLY A 260 1.14 13.05 12.67
N ARG A 261 -0.15 12.76 12.46
CA ARG A 261 -0.72 11.43 12.73
C ARG A 261 -0.20 10.33 11.81
N LEU A 262 0.11 10.66 10.54
CA LEU A 262 0.74 9.72 9.63
C LEU A 262 2.17 9.35 10.07
N ARG A 263 2.95 10.32 10.56
CA ARG A 263 4.29 10.06 11.14
C ARG A 263 4.19 9.22 12.42
N GLU A 264 3.29 9.57 13.34
CA GLU A 264 3.06 8.77 14.55
C GLU A 264 2.66 7.32 14.23
N LEU A 265 1.81 7.13 13.21
CA LEU A 265 1.45 5.80 12.73
C LEU A 265 2.67 5.10 12.14
N ALA A 266 3.47 5.80 11.33
CA ALA A 266 4.70 5.24 10.79
C ALA A 266 5.66 4.80 11.91
N ASP A 267 5.85 5.58 12.96
CA ASP A 267 6.76 5.27 14.08
C ASP A 267 6.36 4.02 14.86
N ARG A 268 5.06 3.71 14.92
CA ARG A 268 4.53 2.49 15.56
C ARG A 268 4.72 1.22 14.74
N LEU A 269 4.97 1.36 13.43
CA LEU A 269 5.20 0.24 12.51
C LEU A 269 6.68 -0.15 12.45
#